data_726d3a07cc8079f4667549b81fb73d9a
#
_entry.id   726d3a07cc8079f4667549b81fb73d9a
#
_cell.length_a   1.000
_cell.length_b   1.000
_cell.length_c   1.000
_cell.angle_alpha   90.00
_cell.angle_beta   90.00
_cell.angle_gamma   90.00
#
_symmetry.space_group_name_H-M   'P 1'
#
loop_
_entity.id
_entity.type
_entity.pdbx_description
1 polymer ?
#
loop_
_entity_poly.entity_id
_entity_poly.type
_entity_poly.pdbx_seq_one_letter_code
_entity_poly.pdbx_strand_id
1 'polypeptide(L)'
;MSVSRLDSIQEVRKEDDAFLVRAVSGNTYRCRAVILASGKYPRTLGLPGEDRLMGRGVSVCSTCDGPLFRDRPVAVVGGGNAAIQTAVEMVKIAASVTLIVRRSLTCDEVYVEQAMEMGVRILPHSEISALHGDQALTGITVRDRKTGRERTLDIEGLFLEIGRMPNTGFLGDLVTLNDLGEIVVDENNHTNVPGVFAAGDATCIKGKQIIIAAGEGAKAALAAHEHLLREDLSRIPIPATL
;
A
#
# COMPACT_ATOMS: atom_id res chain seq x y z
N MET A 1 -3.34 -14.76 24.59
CA MET A 1 -3.61 -14.09 23.31
C MET A 1 -4.09 -15.13 22.33
N SER A 2 -5.28 -14.96 21.73
CA SER A 2 -5.78 -15.84 20.67
C SER A 2 -5.51 -15.19 19.31
N VAL A 3 -5.16 -15.97 18.31
CA VAL A 3 -4.91 -15.51 16.93
C VAL A 3 -5.87 -16.29 16.03
N SER A 4 -6.75 -15.55 15.32
CA SER A 4 -7.51 -16.11 14.21
C SER A 4 -6.74 -15.85 12.90
N ARG A 5 -6.53 -16.88 12.11
CA ARG A 5 -5.77 -16.81 10.86
C ARG A 5 -6.70 -17.07 9.68
N LEU A 6 -6.39 -16.46 8.53
CA LEU A 6 -7.13 -16.63 7.28
C LEU A 6 -8.61 -16.29 7.40
N ASP A 7 -8.95 -15.33 8.26
CA ASP A 7 -10.31 -14.87 8.48
C ASP A 7 -10.38 -13.36 8.24
N SER A 8 -10.91 -12.99 7.11
CA SER A 8 -11.01 -11.59 6.70
C SER A 8 -12.12 -10.89 7.47
N ILE A 9 -11.92 -9.63 7.83
CA ILE A 9 -12.94 -8.82 8.48
C ILE A 9 -13.89 -8.26 7.42
N GLN A 10 -15.19 -8.47 7.65
CA GLN A 10 -16.27 -7.99 6.81
C GLN A 10 -16.79 -6.62 7.28
N GLU A 11 -16.82 -6.39 8.60
CA GLU A 11 -17.40 -5.20 9.20
C GLU A 11 -16.82 -4.93 10.58
N VAL A 12 -16.62 -3.66 10.89
CA VAL A 12 -16.41 -3.17 12.26
C VAL A 12 -17.42 -2.06 12.53
N ARG A 13 -18.20 -2.18 13.57
CA ARG A 13 -19.18 -1.16 13.97
C ARG A 13 -19.17 -0.92 15.46
N LYS A 14 -19.62 0.27 15.87
CA LYS A 14 -19.84 0.61 17.27
C LYS A 14 -21.23 0.14 17.69
N GLU A 15 -21.32 -0.54 18.82
CA GLU A 15 -22.56 -0.94 19.48
C GLU A 15 -22.49 -0.52 20.96
N ASP A 16 -23.27 0.48 21.34
CA ASP A 16 -23.28 1.05 22.70
C ASP A 16 -21.85 1.40 23.16
N ASP A 17 -21.39 0.76 24.24
CA ASP A 17 -20.06 0.95 24.84
C ASP A 17 -18.98 0.00 24.30
N ALA A 18 -19.26 -0.71 23.20
CA ALA A 18 -18.35 -1.70 22.65
C ALA A 18 -18.28 -1.62 21.12
N PHE A 19 -17.35 -2.35 20.56
CA PHE A 19 -17.24 -2.56 19.11
C PHE A 19 -17.57 -4.00 18.78
N LEU A 20 -18.33 -4.20 17.72
CA LEU A 20 -18.58 -5.51 17.12
C LEU A 20 -17.73 -5.64 15.86
N VAL A 21 -16.92 -6.69 15.82
CA VAL A 21 -16.10 -7.07 14.67
C VAL A 21 -16.69 -8.34 14.09
N ARG A 22 -17.09 -8.32 12.82
CA ARG A 22 -17.61 -9.48 12.09
C ARG A 22 -16.61 -9.94 11.05
N ALA A 23 -16.28 -11.21 11.06
CA ALA A 23 -15.45 -11.86 10.08
C ALA A 23 -16.25 -12.53 8.97
N VAL A 24 -15.64 -12.77 7.82
CA VAL A 24 -16.25 -13.45 6.66
C VAL A 24 -16.66 -14.89 7.01
N SER A 25 -15.93 -15.56 7.90
CA SER A 25 -16.31 -16.89 8.41
C SER A 25 -17.64 -16.93 9.19
N GLY A 26 -18.21 -15.76 9.53
CA GLY A 26 -19.37 -15.64 10.40
C GLY A 26 -19.02 -15.45 11.87
N ASN A 27 -17.76 -15.55 12.26
CA ASN A 27 -17.33 -15.27 13.64
C ASN A 27 -17.58 -13.80 13.99
N THR A 28 -17.97 -13.54 15.22
CA THR A 28 -18.15 -12.20 15.75
C THR A 28 -17.37 -12.02 17.03
N TYR A 29 -16.77 -10.83 17.18
CA TYR A 29 -15.98 -10.49 18.37
C TYR A 29 -16.50 -9.19 18.94
N ARG A 30 -16.71 -9.14 20.24
CA ARG A 30 -17.08 -7.92 20.97
C ARG A 30 -15.89 -7.44 21.79
N CYS A 31 -15.51 -6.17 21.65
CA CYS A 31 -14.36 -5.60 22.33
C CYS A 31 -14.59 -4.13 22.69
N ARG A 32 -13.84 -3.62 23.67
CA ARG A 32 -13.89 -2.23 24.11
C ARG A 32 -12.93 -1.33 23.34
N ALA A 33 -11.90 -1.91 22.75
CA ALA A 33 -10.95 -1.18 21.89
C ALA A 33 -10.60 -2.00 20.65
N VAL A 34 -10.32 -1.30 19.55
CA VAL A 34 -9.94 -1.89 18.26
C VAL A 34 -8.68 -1.20 17.74
N ILE A 35 -7.72 -1.98 17.27
CA ILE A 35 -6.56 -1.47 16.51
C ILE A 35 -6.71 -1.92 15.06
N LEU A 36 -6.83 -0.95 14.16
CA LEU A 36 -6.97 -1.15 12.72
C LEU A 36 -5.57 -1.14 12.08
N ALA A 37 -5.10 -2.31 11.63
CA ALA A 37 -3.80 -2.48 11.01
C ALA A 37 -3.92 -3.24 9.67
N SER A 38 -4.94 -2.89 8.87
CA SER A 38 -5.34 -3.61 7.66
C SER A 38 -4.44 -3.39 6.45
N GLY A 39 -3.52 -2.43 6.52
CA GLY A 39 -2.54 -2.15 5.49
C GLY A 39 -3.11 -1.60 4.18
N LYS A 40 -2.33 -1.72 3.11
CA LYS A 40 -2.69 -1.39 1.73
C LYS A 40 -2.44 -2.59 0.83
N TYR A 41 -3.21 -2.69 -0.23
CA TYR A 41 -2.92 -3.60 -1.34
C TYR A 41 -2.48 -2.82 -2.58
N PRO A 42 -1.52 -3.34 -3.35
CA PRO A 42 -1.10 -2.70 -4.60
C PRO A 42 -2.23 -2.77 -5.63
N ARG A 43 -2.33 -1.74 -6.45
CA ARG A 43 -3.12 -1.86 -7.67
C ARG A 43 -2.39 -2.79 -8.63
N THR A 44 -3.17 -3.61 -9.32
CA THR A 44 -2.67 -4.55 -10.33
C THR A 44 -2.98 -4.04 -11.73
N LEU A 45 -2.29 -4.57 -12.73
CA LEU A 45 -2.61 -4.34 -14.14
C LEU A 45 -3.86 -5.12 -14.56
N GLY A 46 -4.21 -6.18 -13.82
CA GLY A 46 -5.29 -7.11 -14.13
C GLY A 46 -4.99 -8.02 -15.33
N LEU A 47 -3.70 -8.26 -15.58
CA LEU A 47 -3.26 -9.07 -16.73
C LEU A 47 -3.11 -10.55 -16.35
N PRO A 48 -3.40 -11.46 -17.27
CA PRO A 48 -3.18 -12.89 -17.05
C PRO A 48 -1.74 -13.18 -16.65
N GLY A 49 -1.55 -13.97 -15.59
CA GLY A 49 -0.25 -14.37 -15.09
C GLY A 49 0.45 -13.35 -14.15
N GLU A 50 -0.14 -12.18 -13.90
CA GLU A 50 0.42 -11.17 -13.01
C GLU A 50 0.65 -11.72 -11.60
N ASP A 51 -0.34 -12.41 -11.01
CA ASP A 51 -0.22 -12.99 -9.67
C ASP A 51 0.91 -14.03 -9.60
N ARG A 52 1.10 -14.81 -10.63
CA ARG A 52 2.15 -15.83 -10.71
C ARG A 52 3.55 -15.22 -10.79
N LEU A 53 3.66 -14.09 -11.49
CA LEU A 53 4.93 -13.37 -11.71
C LEU A 53 5.25 -12.37 -10.59
N MET A 54 4.31 -12.10 -9.68
CA MET A 54 4.56 -11.27 -8.50
C MET A 54 5.64 -11.89 -7.62
N GLY A 55 6.71 -11.12 -7.33
CA GLY A 55 7.92 -11.60 -6.68
C GLY A 55 8.83 -12.48 -7.56
N ARG A 56 8.47 -12.63 -8.85
CA ARG A 56 9.25 -13.39 -9.85
C ARG A 56 9.53 -12.55 -11.11
N GLY A 57 9.88 -11.31 -10.89
CA GLY A 57 10.11 -10.30 -11.93
C GLY A 57 9.12 -9.14 -11.88
N VAL A 58 7.88 -9.34 -11.39
CA VAL A 58 6.96 -8.25 -11.09
C VAL A 58 7.08 -7.86 -9.63
N SER A 59 7.27 -6.57 -9.34
CA SER A 59 7.44 -6.01 -7.99
C SER A 59 6.62 -4.74 -7.80
N VAL A 60 6.33 -4.42 -6.54
CA VAL A 60 5.64 -3.20 -6.09
C VAL A 60 6.52 -2.36 -5.15
N CYS A 61 7.80 -2.68 -5.02
CA CYS A 61 8.74 -2.01 -4.12
C CYS A 61 10.15 -1.98 -4.72
N SER A 62 10.55 -0.87 -5.33
CA SER A 62 11.92 -0.69 -5.87
C SER A 62 12.99 -0.73 -4.80
N THR A 63 12.73 -0.12 -3.65
CA THR A 63 13.67 -0.11 -2.51
C THR A 63 13.92 -1.52 -1.95
N CYS A 64 12.90 -2.41 -1.99
CA CYS A 64 12.99 -3.77 -1.48
C CYS A 64 13.71 -4.69 -2.49
N ASP A 65 13.24 -4.68 -3.73
CA ASP A 65 13.58 -5.68 -4.74
C ASP A 65 14.55 -5.17 -5.79
N GLY A 66 14.75 -3.83 -5.90
CA GLY A 66 15.63 -3.22 -6.89
C GLY A 66 17.03 -3.86 -6.99
N PRO A 67 17.72 -4.14 -5.87
CA PRO A 67 19.02 -4.79 -5.90
C PRO A 67 19.07 -6.16 -6.61
N LEU A 68 17.94 -6.87 -6.69
CA LEU A 68 17.83 -8.17 -7.39
C LEU A 68 17.93 -8.04 -8.92
N PHE A 69 17.73 -6.82 -9.43
CA PHE A 69 17.74 -6.52 -10.87
C PHE A 69 19.01 -5.79 -11.32
N ARG A 70 20.12 -5.97 -10.59
CA ARG A 70 21.42 -5.44 -10.97
C ARG A 70 21.82 -5.95 -12.35
N ASP A 71 22.22 -5.01 -13.22
CA ASP A 71 22.65 -5.27 -14.60
C ASP A 71 21.60 -5.98 -15.48
N ARG A 72 20.32 -5.88 -15.13
CA ARG A 72 19.18 -6.45 -15.87
C ARG A 72 18.31 -5.35 -16.48
N PRO A 73 17.67 -5.58 -17.65
CA PRO A 73 16.72 -4.65 -18.21
C PRO A 73 15.42 -4.65 -17.40
N VAL A 74 14.94 -3.46 -17.03
CA VAL A 74 13.71 -3.32 -16.25
C VAL A 74 12.75 -2.31 -16.86
N ALA A 75 11.47 -2.44 -16.52
CA ALA A 75 10.47 -1.42 -16.78
C ALA A 75 9.81 -0.96 -15.48
N VAL A 76 9.38 0.30 -15.47
CA VAL A 76 8.54 0.89 -14.43
C VAL A 76 7.23 1.32 -15.09
N VAL A 77 6.10 1.02 -14.50
CA VAL A 77 4.80 1.48 -14.99
C VAL A 77 4.15 2.43 -14.00
N GLY A 78 3.82 3.62 -14.48
CA GLY A 78 3.22 4.70 -13.68
C GLY A 78 3.46 6.06 -14.29
N GLY A 79 2.83 7.11 -13.77
CA GLY A 79 2.97 8.47 -14.30
C GLY A 79 3.16 9.55 -13.25
N GLY A 80 3.15 9.20 -11.96
CA GLY A 80 3.34 10.12 -10.84
C GLY A 80 4.77 10.15 -10.31
N ASN A 81 4.99 10.92 -9.25
CA ASN A 81 6.31 11.08 -8.60
C ASN A 81 6.93 9.74 -8.19
N ALA A 82 6.17 8.79 -7.66
CA ALA A 82 6.70 7.48 -7.29
C ALA A 82 7.31 6.74 -8.49
N ALA A 83 6.64 6.76 -9.64
CA ALA A 83 7.13 6.07 -10.83
C ALA A 83 8.43 6.67 -11.38
N ILE A 84 8.52 8.01 -11.45
CA ILE A 84 9.72 8.67 -11.94
C ILE A 84 10.90 8.49 -10.97
N GLN A 85 10.64 8.58 -9.65
CA GLN A 85 11.66 8.34 -8.63
C GLN A 85 12.20 6.91 -8.70
N THR A 86 11.30 5.91 -8.78
CA THR A 86 11.67 4.52 -8.99
C THR A 86 12.51 4.35 -10.26
N ALA A 87 12.17 4.99 -11.39
CA ALA A 87 12.95 4.92 -12.60
C ALA A 87 14.35 5.51 -12.42
N VAL A 88 14.49 6.65 -11.74
CA VAL A 88 15.78 7.29 -11.42
C VAL A 88 16.64 6.42 -10.46
N GLU A 89 16.01 5.78 -9.49
CA GLU A 89 16.71 4.83 -8.60
C GLU A 89 17.23 3.63 -9.39
N MET A 90 16.38 3.05 -10.23
CA MET A 90 16.70 1.84 -10.99
C MET A 90 17.78 2.05 -12.05
N VAL A 91 17.90 3.24 -12.65
CA VAL A 91 19.00 3.54 -13.59
C VAL A 91 20.39 3.33 -12.98
N LYS A 92 20.52 3.51 -11.66
CA LYS A 92 21.80 3.29 -10.94
C LYS A 92 22.12 1.81 -10.73
N ILE A 93 21.16 0.93 -10.98
CA ILE A 93 21.24 -0.50 -10.62
C ILE A 93 21.10 -1.38 -11.88
N ALA A 94 20.10 -1.09 -12.71
CA ALA A 94 19.70 -1.89 -13.86
C ALA A 94 20.54 -1.59 -15.11
N ALA A 95 20.59 -2.53 -16.05
CA ALA A 95 21.24 -2.34 -17.35
C ALA A 95 20.51 -1.30 -18.22
N SER A 96 19.21 -1.25 -18.12
CA SER A 96 18.36 -0.25 -18.79
C SER A 96 17.03 -0.09 -18.09
N VAL A 97 16.43 1.10 -18.16
CA VAL A 97 15.15 1.41 -17.55
C VAL A 97 14.20 2.00 -18.57
N THR A 98 13.00 1.42 -18.68
CA THR A 98 11.91 1.94 -19.49
C THR A 98 10.74 2.34 -18.62
N LEU A 99 10.36 3.62 -18.62
CA LEU A 99 9.17 4.11 -17.92
C LEU A 99 7.96 4.10 -18.85
N ILE A 100 6.92 3.36 -18.49
CA ILE A 100 5.69 3.21 -19.27
C ILE A 100 4.60 4.07 -18.64
N VAL A 101 4.09 5.04 -19.39
CA VAL A 101 3.14 6.04 -18.91
C VAL A 101 1.84 5.95 -19.69
N ARG A 102 0.76 5.59 -19.01
CA ARG A 102 -0.54 5.34 -19.67
C ARG A 102 -1.18 6.58 -20.28
N ARG A 103 -1.02 7.73 -19.68
CA ARG A 103 -1.57 9.02 -20.16
C ARG A 103 -0.44 10.05 -20.28
N SER A 104 -0.42 11.04 -19.44
CA SER A 104 0.65 12.03 -19.27
C SER A 104 1.35 11.80 -17.95
N LEU A 105 2.58 12.25 -17.84
CA LEU A 105 3.27 12.38 -16.56
C LEU A 105 2.53 13.43 -15.72
N THR A 106 2.38 13.14 -14.44
CA THR A 106 1.79 14.01 -13.42
C THR A 106 2.78 14.31 -12.30
N CYS A 107 4.07 14.03 -12.56
CA CYS A 107 5.19 14.33 -11.67
C CYS A 107 5.80 15.69 -12.00
N ASP A 108 6.67 16.17 -11.10
CA ASP A 108 7.39 17.43 -11.27
C ASP A 108 8.35 17.35 -12.45
N GLU A 109 8.37 18.39 -13.29
CA GLU A 109 9.17 18.43 -14.53
C GLU A 109 10.67 18.20 -14.30
N VAL A 110 11.20 18.71 -13.18
CA VAL A 110 12.62 18.54 -12.80
C VAL A 110 13.02 17.05 -12.71
N TYR A 111 12.13 16.20 -12.20
CA TYR A 111 12.40 14.75 -12.14
C TYR A 111 12.35 14.10 -13.52
N VAL A 112 11.53 14.62 -14.43
CA VAL A 112 11.43 14.09 -15.81
C VAL A 112 12.71 14.40 -16.57
N GLU A 113 13.20 15.64 -16.50
CA GLU A 113 14.46 16.06 -17.13
C GLU A 113 15.63 15.22 -16.59
N GLN A 114 15.75 15.11 -15.27
CA GLN A 114 16.78 14.30 -14.63
C GLN A 114 16.72 12.83 -15.09
N ALA A 115 15.53 12.23 -15.15
CA ALA A 115 15.37 10.85 -15.60
C ALA A 115 15.83 10.66 -17.05
N MET A 116 15.49 11.61 -17.93
CA MET A 116 15.91 11.57 -19.34
C MET A 116 17.42 11.74 -19.49
N GLU A 117 18.03 12.67 -18.78
CA GLU A 117 19.49 12.87 -18.76
C GLU A 117 20.23 11.63 -18.26
N MET A 118 19.65 10.91 -17.29
CA MET A 118 20.20 9.65 -16.79
C MET A 118 19.96 8.44 -17.72
N GLY A 119 19.28 8.62 -18.85
CA GLY A 119 19.05 7.57 -19.84
C GLY A 119 17.79 6.74 -19.65
N VAL A 120 16.83 7.18 -18.81
CA VAL A 120 15.52 6.54 -18.73
C VAL A 120 14.76 6.71 -20.05
N ARG A 121 14.36 5.61 -20.65
CA ARG A 121 13.49 5.63 -21.83
C ARG A 121 12.04 5.81 -21.42
N ILE A 122 11.42 6.95 -21.74
CA ILE A 122 10.03 7.23 -21.42
C ILE A 122 9.12 6.88 -22.60
N LEU A 123 8.08 6.09 -22.35
CA LEU A 123 7.04 5.69 -23.31
C LEU A 123 5.70 6.30 -22.89
N PRO A 124 5.38 7.53 -23.33
CA PRO A 124 4.09 8.14 -23.05
C PRO A 124 2.97 7.45 -23.84
N HIS A 125 1.73 7.63 -23.37
CA HIS A 125 0.52 7.06 -23.97
C HIS A 125 0.62 5.56 -24.25
N SER A 126 1.29 4.83 -23.38
CA SER A 126 1.60 3.42 -23.51
C SER A 126 1.05 2.63 -22.32
N GLU A 127 0.55 1.43 -22.59
CA GLU A 127 0.08 0.53 -21.53
C GLU A 127 0.59 -0.88 -21.80
N ILE A 128 0.73 -1.67 -20.72
CA ILE A 128 1.12 -3.08 -20.83
C ILE A 128 -0.12 -3.86 -21.21
N SER A 129 -0.06 -4.65 -22.29
CA SER A 129 -1.14 -5.51 -22.77
C SER A 129 -0.92 -7.00 -22.47
N ALA A 130 0.34 -7.43 -22.25
CA ALA A 130 0.66 -8.80 -21.84
C ALA A 130 1.96 -8.88 -21.07
N LEU A 131 2.06 -9.90 -20.20
CA LEU A 131 3.26 -10.31 -19.48
C LEU A 131 3.76 -11.63 -20.06
N HIS A 132 5.07 -11.79 -20.20
CA HIS A 132 5.70 -12.98 -20.76
C HIS A 132 6.58 -13.66 -19.71
N GLY A 133 6.59 -14.99 -19.74
CA GLY A 133 7.36 -15.83 -18.85
C GLY A 133 6.48 -16.75 -17.99
N ASP A 134 7.03 -17.90 -17.64
CA ASP A 134 6.36 -18.91 -16.82
C ASP A 134 6.82 -18.93 -15.38
N GLN A 135 8.11 -19.12 -15.15
CA GLN A 135 8.71 -19.20 -13.82
C GLN A 135 9.19 -17.83 -13.34
N ALA A 136 9.56 -16.95 -14.26
CA ALA A 136 9.96 -15.58 -14.04
C ALA A 136 9.58 -14.72 -15.22
N LEU A 137 9.51 -13.40 -15.02
CA LEU A 137 9.26 -12.44 -16.09
C LEU A 137 10.44 -12.43 -17.08
N THR A 138 10.12 -12.56 -18.38
CA THR A 138 11.11 -12.49 -19.47
C THR A 138 10.82 -11.37 -20.46
N GLY A 139 9.66 -10.72 -20.34
CA GLY A 139 9.30 -9.61 -21.19
C GLY A 139 7.87 -9.16 -21.00
N ILE A 140 7.50 -8.10 -21.71
CA ILE A 140 6.16 -7.52 -21.72
C ILE A 140 5.78 -7.11 -23.15
N THR A 141 4.49 -7.12 -23.47
CA THR A 141 3.97 -6.42 -24.63
C THR A 141 3.44 -5.06 -24.22
N VAL A 142 3.91 -4.02 -24.90
CA VAL A 142 3.49 -2.63 -24.69
C VAL A 142 2.70 -2.16 -25.91
N ARG A 143 1.48 -1.65 -25.66
CA ARG A 143 0.59 -1.09 -26.67
C ARG A 143 0.61 0.44 -26.59
N ASP A 144 0.87 1.09 -27.70
CA ASP A 144 0.68 2.53 -27.88
C ASP A 144 -0.83 2.82 -27.98
N ARG A 145 -1.35 3.62 -27.07
CA ARG A 145 -2.81 3.90 -26.98
C ARG A 145 -3.33 4.85 -28.06
N LYS A 146 -2.44 5.59 -28.73
CA LYS A 146 -2.82 6.49 -29.83
C LYS A 146 -2.90 5.76 -31.16
N THR A 147 -1.96 4.85 -31.41
CA THR A 147 -1.84 4.16 -32.69
C THR A 147 -2.33 2.73 -32.68
N GLY A 148 -2.53 2.15 -31.49
CA GLY A 148 -2.84 0.74 -31.31
C GLY A 148 -1.67 -0.21 -31.59
N ARG A 149 -0.50 0.29 -31.98
CA ARG A 149 0.66 -0.55 -32.27
C ARG A 149 1.20 -1.21 -31.02
N GLU A 150 1.53 -2.49 -31.13
CA GLU A 150 2.17 -3.26 -30.08
C GLU A 150 3.64 -3.51 -30.37
N ARG A 151 4.44 -3.63 -29.33
CA ARG A 151 5.83 -4.04 -29.36
C ARG A 151 6.16 -4.84 -28.11
N THR A 152 7.03 -5.81 -28.26
CA THR A 152 7.58 -6.56 -27.14
C THR A 152 8.84 -5.87 -26.63
N LEU A 153 8.99 -5.83 -25.31
CA LEU A 153 10.20 -5.42 -24.61
C LEU A 153 10.70 -6.62 -23.80
N ASP A 154 11.94 -7.01 -24.06
CA ASP A 154 12.63 -8.01 -23.26
C ASP A 154 13.09 -7.34 -21.97
N ILE A 155 12.50 -7.71 -20.86
CA ILE A 155 12.81 -7.21 -19.52
C ILE A 155 12.73 -8.35 -18.52
N GLU A 156 13.52 -8.25 -17.45
CA GLU A 156 13.51 -9.22 -16.36
C GLU A 156 12.86 -8.67 -15.09
N GLY A 157 12.64 -7.34 -15.02
CA GLY A 157 11.97 -6.67 -13.90
C GLY A 157 10.88 -5.70 -14.36
N LEU A 158 9.73 -5.73 -13.66
CA LEU A 158 8.63 -4.79 -13.85
C LEU A 158 8.19 -4.24 -12.49
N PHE A 159 8.37 -2.93 -12.29
CA PHE A 159 7.94 -2.23 -11.08
C PHE A 159 6.59 -1.55 -11.28
N LEU A 160 5.60 -1.92 -10.47
CA LEU A 160 4.24 -1.38 -10.54
C LEU A 160 4.11 -0.16 -9.63
N GLU A 161 4.22 1.04 -10.20
CA GLU A 161 4.03 2.32 -9.50
C GLU A 161 2.71 2.99 -9.90
N ILE A 162 1.64 2.17 -9.93
CA ILE A 162 0.29 2.59 -10.33
C ILE A 162 -0.63 2.86 -9.13
N GLY A 163 -0.03 2.92 -7.95
CA GLY A 163 -0.65 3.26 -6.67
C GLY A 163 -1.00 2.05 -5.82
N ARG A 164 -1.33 2.35 -4.57
CA ARG A 164 -1.78 1.37 -3.56
C ARG A 164 -3.09 1.85 -2.98
N MET A 165 -3.97 0.92 -2.63
CA MET A 165 -5.26 1.22 -2.04
C MET A 165 -5.30 0.80 -0.58
N PRO A 166 -5.69 1.69 0.34
CA PRO A 166 -5.90 1.32 1.73
C PRO A 166 -6.99 0.24 1.84
N ASN A 167 -6.76 -0.75 2.70
CA ASN A 167 -7.75 -1.77 2.96
C ASN A 167 -8.71 -1.31 4.07
N THR A 168 -9.60 -0.40 3.73
CA THR A 168 -10.51 0.30 4.66
C THR A 168 -11.99 0.10 4.35
N GLY A 169 -12.33 -0.60 3.27
CA GLY A 169 -13.71 -0.74 2.80
C GLY A 169 -14.67 -1.41 3.79
N PHE A 170 -14.16 -2.21 4.74
CA PHE A 170 -14.96 -2.87 5.78
C PHE A 170 -15.30 -1.95 6.98
N LEU A 171 -14.78 -0.73 7.01
CA LEU A 171 -14.99 0.22 8.11
C LEU A 171 -16.28 1.04 7.95
N GLY A 172 -16.86 1.12 6.75
CA GLY A 172 -17.98 2.02 6.48
C GLY A 172 -17.64 3.45 6.92
N ASP A 173 -18.54 4.06 7.68
CA ASP A 173 -18.39 5.41 8.23
C ASP A 173 -17.86 5.42 9.68
N LEU A 174 -17.27 4.31 10.15
CA LEU A 174 -16.81 4.19 11.54
C LEU A 174 -15.76 5.23 11.90
N VAL A 175 -14.80 5.49 11.00
CA VAL A 175 -13.68 6.42 11.22
C VAL A 175 -13.53 7.39 10.06
N THR A 176 -12.91 8.53 10.31
CA THR A 176 -12.60 9.51 9.27
C THR A 176 -11.52 8.99 8.34
N LEU A 177 -11.81 9.01 7.03
CA LEU A 177 -10.84 8.73 5.97
C LEU A 177 -10.49 10.03 5.25
N ASN A 178 -9.24 10.13 4.76
CA ASN A 178 -8.83 11.22 3.87
C ASN A 178 -9.26 10.93 2.40
N ASP A 179 -8.97 11.86 1.49
CA ASP A 179 -9.31 11.74 0.05
C ASP A 179 -8.64 10.53 -0.64
N LEU A 180 -7.60 9.95 -0.04
CA LEU A 180 -6.92 8.74 -0.51
C LEU A 180 -7.51 7.46 0.07
N GLY A 181 -8.55 7.56 0.92
CA GLY A 181 -9.15 6.45 1.64
C GLY A 181 -8.32 5.94 2.83
N GLU A 182 -7.32 6.70 3.28
CA GLU A 182 -6.49 6.34 4.43
C GLU A 182 -7.15 6.79 5.73
N ILE A 183 -7.00 6.00 6.79
CA ILE A 183 -7.50 6.32 8.13
C ILE A 183 -6.75 7.53 8.68
N VAL A 184 -7.47 8.59 9.04
CA VAL A 184 -6.89 9.77 9.68
C VAL A 184 -6.59 9.44 11.14
N VAL A 185 -5.33 9.63 11.54
CA VAL A 185 -4.86 9.44 12.92
C VAL A 185 -4.02 10.62 13.37
N ASP A 186 -3.97 10.83 14.68
CA ASP A 186 -3.05 11.76 15.32
C ASP A 186 -1.64 11.14 15.51
N GLU A 187 -0.74 11.89 16.14
CA GLU A 187 0.64 11.47 16.42
C GLU A 187 0.74 10.26 17.35
N ASN A 188 -0.34 9.92 18.08
CA ASN A 188 -0.43 8.81 19.02
C ASN A 188 -1.27 7.64 18.47
N ASN A 189 -1.59 7.66 17.16
CA ASN A 189 -2.39 6.64 16.48
C ASN A 189 -3.88 6.57 16.91
N HIS A 190 -4.42 7.64 17.55
CA HIS A 190 -5.85 7.74 17.78
C HIS A 190 -6.58 8.13 16.50
N THR A 191 -7.74 7.53 16.29
CA THR A 191 -8.72 7.99 15.29
C THR A 191 -9.65 9.05 15.90
N ASN A 192 -10.59 9.55 15.10
CA ASN A 192 -11.67 10.42 15.59
C ASN A 192 -12.69 9.69 16.52
N VAL A 193 -12.59 8.38 16.68
CA VAL A 193 -13.51 7.57 17.50
C VAL A 193 -12.77 7.05 18.72
N PRO A 194 -13.15 7.47 19.96
CA PRO A 194 -12.58 6.93 21.20
C PRO A 194 -12.67 5.40 21.24
N GLY A 195 -11.55 4.75 21.57
CA GLY A 195 -11.45 3.29 21.59
C GLY A 195 -11.06 2.66 20.23
N VAL A 196 -10.98 3.47 19.15
CA VAL A 196 -10.48 3.01 17.85
C VAL A 196 -9.15 3.65 17.54
N PHE A 197 -8.15 2.81 17.30
CA PHE A 197 -6.78 3.18 16.96
C PHE A 197 -6.44 2.62 15.59
N ALA A 198 -5.47 3.22 14.90
CA ALA A 198 -5.00 2.66 13.63
C ALA A 198 -3.50 2.80 13.46
N ALA A 199 -2.89 1.87 12.73
CA ALA A 199 -1.45 1.80 12.53
C ALA A 199 -1.08 1.28 11.13
N GLY A 200 0.13 1.61 10.70
CA GLY A 200 0.72 1.11 9.48
C GLY A 200 0.15 1.73 8.21
N ASP A 201 0.29 1.03 7.11
CA ASP A 201 0.05 1.55 5.76
C ASP A 201 -1.39 2.04 5.52
N ALA A 202 -2.36 1.53 6.27
CA ALA A 202 -3.76 1.95 6.16
C ALA A 202 -4.01 3.39 6.64
N THR A 203 -3.09 3.98 7.41
CA THR A 203 -3.22 5.32 8.01
C THR A 203 -2.69 6.43 7.09
N CYS A 204 -2.93 7.69 7.45
CA CYS A 204 -2.39 8.87 6.76
C CYS A 204 -0.90 9.14 7.05
N ILE A 205 -0.27 8.37 7.95
CA ILE A 205 1.14 8.55 8.34
C ILE A 205 2.05 8.22 7.15
N LYS A 206 3.07 9.05 6.94
CA LYS A 206 4.04 8.90 5.85
C LYS A 206 5.06 7.79 6.15
N GLY A 207 5.74 7.32 5.11
CA GLY A 207 6.79 6.31 5.25
C GLY A 207 6.23 4.88 5.33
N LYS A 208 5.67 4.38 4.24
CA LYS A 208 5.03 3.06 4.14
C LYS A 208 6.06 1.94 4.06
N GLN A 209 6.70 1.65 5.20
CA GLN A 209 7.73 0.60 5.35
C GLN A 209 7.40 -0.29 6.55
N ILE A 210 7.80 -1.56 6.49
CA ILE A 210 7.51 -2.57 7.53
C ILE A 210 7.93 -2.10 8.92
N ILE A 211 9.13 -1.53 9.04
CA ILE A 211 9.64 -1.09 10.35
C ILE A 211 8.84 0.09 10.92
N ILE A 212 8.36 0.99 10.07
CA ILE A 212 7.50 2.11 10.49
C ILE A 212 6.14 1.56 10.94
N ALA A 213 5.53 0.67 10.15
CA ALA A 213 4.27 0.03 10.49
C ALA A 213 4.35 -0.74 11.82
N ALA A 214 5.48 -1.41 12.10
CA ALA A 214 5.72 -2.10 13.35
C ALA A 214 5.81 -1.13 14.54
N GLY A 215 6.53 -0.01 14.39
CA GLY A 215 6.63 1.04 15.41
C GLY A 215 5.27 1.68 15.70
N GLU A 216 4.48 1.96 14.67
CA GLU A 216 3.12 2.49 14.83
C GLU A 216 2.18 1.49 15.50
N GLY A 217 2.29 0.21 15.18
CA GLY A 217 1.55 -0.85 15.86
C GLY A 217 1.83 -0.88 17.36
N ALA A 218 3.09 -0.71 17.75
CA ALA A 218 3.47 -0.60 19.16
C ALA A 218 2.87 0.64 19.84
N LYS A 219 2.91 1.82 19.18
CA LYS A 219 2.28 3.05 19.67
C LYS A 219 0.77 2.88 19.84
N ALA A 220 0.09 2.36 18.83
CA ALA A 220 -1.34 2.09 18.88
C ALA A 220 -1.72 1.13 20.02
N ALA A 221 -0.89 0.12 20.29
CA ALA A 221 -1.10 -0.82 21.39
C ALA A 221 -0.98 -0.13 22.76
N LEU A 222 0.01 0.75 22.94
CA LEU A 222 0.17 1.54 24.16
C LEU A 222 -1.01 2.51 24.35
N ALA A 223 -1.43 3.22 23.30
CA ALA A 223 -2.57 4.12 23.35
C ALA A 223 -3.88 3.37 23.69
N ALA A 224 -4.10 2.20 23.10
CA ALA A 224 -5.25 1.35 23.42
C ALA A 224 -5.24 0.86 24.88
N HIS A 225 -4.07 0.49 25.39
CA HIS A 225 -3.90 0.11 26.79
C HIS A 225 -4.25 1.27 27.75
N GLU A 226 -3.71 2.46 27.48
CA GLU A 226 -4.01 3.65 28.27
C GLU A 226 -5.47 4.03 28.27
N HIS A 227 -6.14 3.93 27.09
CA HIS A 227 -7.55 4.17 26.96
C HIS A 227 -8.37 3.21 27.85
N LEU A 228 -8.09 1.90 27.79
CA LEU A 228 -8.79 0.89 28.58
C LEU A 228 -8.56 1.09 30.09
N LEU A 229 -7.32 1.47 30.48
CA LEU A 229 -7.00 1.75 31.88
C LEU A 229 -7.80 2.96 32.40
N ARG A 230 -7.91 4.03 31.62
CA ARG A 230 -8.70 5.22 32.00
C ARG A 230 -10.19 4.88 32.12
N GLU A 231 -10.74 4.06 31.23
CA GLU A 231 -12.10 3.58 31.34
C GLU A 231 -12.34 2.76 32.60
N ASP A 232 -11.42 1.85 32.94
CA ASP A 232 -11.53 1.02 34.14
C ASP A 232 -11.46 1.89 35.40
N LEU A 233 -10.56 2.89 35.46
CA LEU A 233 -10.46 3.82 36.58
C LEU A 233 -11.71 4.70 36.72
N SER A 234 -12.33 5.14 35.63
CA SER A 234 -13.55 5.96 35.67
C SER A 234 -14.76 5.22 36.23
N ARG A 235 -14.74 3.89 36.24
CA ARG A 235 -15.78 3.02 36.81
C ARG A 235 -15.62 2.75 38.31
N ILE A 236 -14.47 3.16 38.88
CA ILE A 236 -14.21 3.02 40.32
C ILE A 236 -14.86 4.21 41.04
N PRO A 237 -15.80 4.01 41.98
CA PRO A 237 -16.37 5.13 42.73
C PRO A 237 -15.27 5.79 43.57
N ILE A 238 -15.07 7.09 43.37
CA ILE A 238 -14.20 7.88 44.24
C ILE A 238 -14.88 8.00 45.62
N PRO A 239 -14.25 7.58 46.72
CA PRO A 239 -14.80 7.79 48.04
C PRO A 239 -15.00 9.30 48.27
N ALA A 240 -16.13 9.70 48.81
CA ALA A 240 -16.50 11.10 49.04
C ALA A 240 -15.61 11.82 50.10
N THR A 241 -14.48 11.24 50.49
CA THR A 241 -13.56 11.79 51.53
C THR A 241 -12.12 11.65 51.11
N LEU A 242 -11.56 12.74 50.60
CA LEU A 242 -10.20 13.15 50.81
C LEU A 242 -10.22 14.54 51.41
#